data_8ba3ed3fff3f102127d53a93e9f5225a
#
_entry.id   8ba3ed3fff3f102127d53a93e9f5225a
#
_cell.length_a   1.000
_cell.length_b   1.000
_cell.length_c   1.000
_cell.angle_alpha   90.00
_cell.angle_beta   90.00
_cell.angle_gamma   90.00
#
_symmetry.space_group_name_H-M   'P 1'
#
loop_
_entity.id
_entity.type
_entity.pdbx_description
1 polymer ?
#
loop_
_entity_poly.entity_id
_entity_poly.type
_entity_poly.pdbx_seq_one_letter_code
_entity_poly.pdbx_strand_id
1 'polypeptide(L)'
;MQRVMIVGQPGSGKTTLARELGKRTELPVIHIDTIHWQPGWIERSKDEKTRLYHEVEARDRWIFEGGHSATWDSRIVRADLLIWIDRSWPLRFWRVLLRALIQRDGFRPDLPENCPERLGNLPEFFSFMWTTRKSARSKMKQLAASAPSTCRVVCLRSNRQTKLFLESVENSRGVEQP
;
A
#
# COMPACT_ATOMS: atom_id res chain seq x y z
N MET A 1 7.03 -12.42 -11.57
CA MET A 1 6.36 -11.37 -10.77
C MET A 1 6.68 -10.02 -11.36
N GLN A 2 5.71 -9.37 -11.98
CA GLN A 2 5.89 -8.06 -12.65
C GLN A 2 4.92 -7.00 -12.11
N ARG A 3 3.72 -7.40 -11.69
CA ARG A 3 2.65 -6.50 -11.25
C ARG A 3 2.18 -6.88 -9.84
N VAL A 4 2.57 -6.08 -8.86
CA VAL A 4 2.32 -6.34 -7.45
C VAL A 4 1.35 -5.33 -6.87
N MET A 5 0.20 -5.80 -6.41
CA MET A 5 -0.77 -5.01 -5.67
C MET A 5 -0.55 -5.16 -4.16
N ILE A 6 -0.35 -4.04 -3.45
CA ILE A 6 -0.21 -4.07 -1.99
C ILE A 6 -1.36 -3.32 -1.34
N VAL A 7 -2.12 -4.02 -0.50
CA VAL A 7 -3.23 -3.45 0.27
C VAL A 7 -3.04 -3.64 1.76
N GLY A 8 -3.68 -2.79 2.54
CA GLY A 8 -3.64 -2.84 4.00
C GLY A 8 -4.13 -1.51 4.57
N GLN A 9 -4.55 -1.54 5.81
CA GLN A 9 -5.08 -0.35 6.49
C GLN A 9 -3.95 0.63 6.88
N PRO A 10 -4.27 1.91 7.21
CA PRO A 10 -3.28 2.86 7.69
C PRO A 10 -2.42 2.31 8.84
N GLY A 11 -1.13 2.60 8.85
CA GLY A 11 -0.17 2.10 9.85
C GLY A 11 0.23 0.63 9.70
N SER A 12 -0.24 -0.09 8.67
CA SER A 12 0.11 -1.51 8.46
C SER A 12 1.54 -1.74 7.98
N GLY A 13 2.18 -0.73 7.37
CA GLY A 13 3.55 -0.81 6.83
C GLY A 13 3.62 -1.09 5.31
N LYS A 14 2.55 -0.80 4.57
CA LYS A 14 2.49 -0.95 3.10
C LYS A 14 3.63 -0.25 2.37
N THR A 15 3.80 1.05 2.64
CA THR A 15 4.82 1.89 2.02
C THR A 15 6.23 1.35 2.25
N THR A 16 6.52 0.93 3.49
CA THR A 16 7.81 0.31 3.83
C THR A 16 8.03 -0.98 3.03
N LEU A 17 7.03 -1.87 3.00
CA LEU A 17 7.13 -3.10 2.21
C LEU A 17 7.27 -2.81 0.72
N ALA A 18 6.49 -1.89 0.16
CA ALA A 18 6.55 -1.53 -1.25
C ALA A 18 7.95 -1.05 -1.65
N ARG A 19 8.55 -0.17 -0.86
CA ARG A 19 9.91 0.34 -1.08
C ARG A 19 10.97 -0.75 -0.99
N GLU A 20 10.90 -1.59 0.03
CA GLU A 20 11.84 -2.70 0.22
C GLU A 20 11.70 -3.74 -0.91
N LEU A 21 10.48 -4.04 -1.34
CA LEU A 21 10.23 -4.92 -2.46
C LEU A 21 10.72 -4.30 -3.78
N GLY A 22 10.48 -3.00 -3.99
CA GLY A 22 10.97 -2.28 -5.17
C GLY A 22 12.48 -2.31 -5.30
N LYS A 23 13.21 -2.12 -4.19
CA LYS A 23 14.69 -2.24 -4.18
C LYS A 23 15.15 -3.63 -4.57
N ARG A 24 14.45 -4.68 -4.12
CA ARG A 24 14.82 -6.08 -4.39
C ARG A 24 14.42 -6.54 -5.79
N THR A 25 13.35 -5.99 -6.35
CA THR A 25 12.79 -6.45 -7.62
C THR A 25 13.06 -5.51 -8.79
N GLU A 26 13.53 -4.29 -8.51
CA GLU A 26 13.68 -3.20 -9.49
C GLU A 26 12.36 -2.85 -10.22
N LEU A 27 11.24 -3.19 -9.58
CA LEU A 27 9.93 -2.77 -10.05
C LEU A 27 9.65 -1.32 -9.62
N PRO A 28 9.06 -0.49 -10.50
CA PRO A 28 8.66 0.86 -10.13
C PRO A 28 7.59 0.81 -9.04
N VAL A 29 7.82 1.57 -7.97
CA VAL A 29 6.88 1.70 -6.85
C VAL A 29 6.01 2.91 -7.06
N ILE A 30 4.70 2.71 -7.07
CA ILE A 30 3.70 3.77 -7.18
C ILE A 30 2.86 3.79 -5.91
N HIS A 31 2.82 4.93 -5.26
CA HIS A 31 2.03 5.18 -4.07
C HIS A 31 0.70 5.82 -4.45
N ILE A 32 -0.43 5.22 -4.08
CA ILE A 32 -1.76 5.77 -4.38
C ILE A 32 -1.92 7.17 -3.82
N ASP A 33 -1.33 7.45 -2.67
CA ASP A 33 -1.44 8.74 -2.01
C ASP A 33 -0.81 9.87 -2.84
N THR A 34 0.21 9.61 -3.68
CA THR A 34 0.78 10.60 -4.61
C THR A 34 -0.16 10.91 -5.79
N ILE A 35 -1.04 9.98 -6.13
CA ILE A 35 -2.08 10.19 -7.15
C ILE A 35 -3.31 10.84 -6.52
N HIS A 36 -3.66 10.47 -5.28
CA HIS A 36 -4.85 10.98 -4.60
C HIS A 36 -4.73 12.46 -4.25
N TRP A 37 -3.57 12.87 -3.74
CA TRP A 37 -3.29 14.23 -3.30
C TRP A 37 -2.42 14.99 -4.29
N GLN A 38 -2.66 16.28 -4.39
CA GLN A 38 -1.76 17.28 -4.95
C GLN A 38 -1.00 17.97 -3.81
N PRO A 39 0.07 18.74 -4.10
CA PRO A 39 0.75 19.52 -3.10
C PRO A 39 -0.22 20.35 -2.24
N GLY A 40 0.02 20.40 -0.93
CA GLY A 40 -0.83 21.14 0.02
C GLY A 40 -2.11 20.43 0.44
N TRP A 41 -2.19 19.10 0.33
CA TRP A 41 -3.38 18.28 0.69
C TRP A 41 -4.62 18.61 -0.16
N ILE A 42 -4.43 19.03 -1.40
CA ILE A 42 -5.53 19.25 -2.33
C ILE A 42 -5.92 17.89 -2.93
N GLU A 43 -7.16 17.47 -2.74
CA GLU A 43 -7.65 16.22 -3.30
C GLU A 43 -7.90 16.39 -4.81
N ARG A 44 -7.36 15.50 -5.64
CA ARG A 44 -7.66 15.45 -7.07
C ARG A 44 -9.11 15.07 -7.31
N SER A 45 -9.68 15.53 -8.41
CA SER A 45 -11.02 15.11 -8.83
C SER A 45 -11.12 13.59 -8.98
N LYS A 46 -12.32 13.05 -8.82
CA LYS A 46 -12.56 11.60 -8.95
C LYS A 46 -12.15 11.08 -10.34
N ASP A 47 -12.47 11.83 -11.38
CA ASP A 47 -12.22 11.44 -12.78
C ASP A 47 -10.71 11.45 -13.09
N GLU A 48 -10.00 12.48 -12.62
CA GLU A 48 -8.55 12.58 -12.77
C GLU A 48 -7.85 11.43 -12.02
N LYS A 49 -8.25 11.14 -10.78
CA LYS A 49 -7.71 9.99 -10.02
C LYS A 49 -7.93 8.68 -10.77
N THR A 50 -9.14 8.45 -11.24
CA THR A 50 -9.50 7.21 -11.95
C THR A 50 -8.65 7.05 -13.22
N ARG A 51 -8.52 8.11 -14.02
CA ARG A 51 -7.66 8.11 -15.22
C ARG A 51 -6.21 7.76 -14.87
N LEU A 52 -5.62 8.44 -13.89
CA LEU A 52 -4.22 8.20 -13.47
C LEU A 52 -4.02 6.79 -12.91
N TYR A 53 -4.99 6.23 -12.18
CA TYR A 53 -4.91 4.85 -11.71
C TYR A 53 -4.91 3.86 -12.88
N HIS A 54 -5.78 4.04 -13.88
CA HIS A 54 -5.81 3.18 -15.06
C HIS A 54 -4.53 3.31 -15.91
N GLU A 55 -3.92 4.49 -15.97
CA GLU A 55 -2.61 4.67 -16.62
C GLU A 55 -1.50 3.85 -15.93
N VAL A 56 -1.52 3.77 -14.60
CA VAL A 56 -0.58 2.92 -13.85
C VAL A 56 -0.89 1.44 -14.08
N GLU A 57 -2.17 1.06 -14.00
CA GLU A 57 -2.61 -0.32 -14.19
C GLU A 57 -2.28 -0.85 -15.59
N ALA A 58 -2.27 0.02 -16.61
CA ALA A 58 -1.95 -0.35 -17.99
C ALA A 58 -0.48 -0.71 -18.21
N ARG A 59 0.43 -0.30 -17.32
CA ARG A 59 1.86 -0.60 -17.42
C ARG A 59 2.12 -2.09 -17.23
N ASP A 60 3.21 -2.59 -17.80
CA ASP A 60 3.61 -4.01 -17.67
C ASP A 60 4.27 -4.34 -16.33
N ARG A 61 4.87 -3.33 -15.67
CA ARG A 61 5.66 -3.51 -14.45
C ARG A 61 5.28 -2.45 -13.40
N TRP A 62 4.89 -2.91 -12.21
CA TRP A 62 4.61 -2.00 -11.09
C TRP A 62 4.51 -2.72 -9.74
N ILE A 63 4.81 -1.97 -8.68
CA ILE A 63 4.33 -2.21 -7.32
C ILE A 63 3.38 -1.07 -7.01
N PHE A 64 2.09 -1.35 -6.97
CA PHE A 64 1.05 -0.34 -6.76
C PHE A 64 0.45 -0.52 -5.36
N GLU A 65 0.84 0.37 -4.44
CA GLU A 65 0.44 0.27 -3.04
C GLU A 65 -0.57 1.33 -2.65
N GLY A 66 -1.57 0.93 -1.87
CA GLY A 66 -2.55 1.82 -1.27
C GLY A 66 -3.99 1.31 -1.32
N GLY A 67 -4.86 2.08 -0.65
CA GLY A 67 -6.18 1.61 -0.24
C GLY A 67 -7.37 2.00 -1.12
N HIS A 68 -7.21 2.62 -2.27
CA HIS A 68 -8.33 3.10 -3.08
C HIS A 68 -9.20 1.95 -3.63
N SER A 69 -10.28 1.62 -2.92
CA SER A 69 -11.11 0.44 -3.22
C SER A 69 -11.91 0.54 -4.53
N ALA A 70 -12.10 1.73 -5.08
CA ALA A 70 -12.84 1.91 -6.34
C ALA A 70 -12.14 1.30 -7.57
N THR A 71 -10.81 1.08 -7.49
CA THR A 71 -10.01 0.48 -8.57
C THR A 71 -9.46 -0.90 -8.21
N TRP A 72 -9.93 -1.51 -7.13
CA TRP A 72 -9.41 -2.81 -6.73
C TRP A 72 -9.74 -3.92 -7.73
N ASP A 73 -10.94 -3.91 -8.30
CA ASP A 73 -11.40 -4.95 -9.22
C ASP A 73 -10.62 -4.92 -10.54
N SER A 74 -10.35 -3.74 -11.10
CA SER A 74 -9.51 -3.62 -12.30
C SER A 74 -8.05 -3.99 -12.01
N ARG A 75 -7.54 -3.56 -10.86
CA ARG A 75 -6.15 -3.77 -10.47
C ARG A 75 -5.83 -5.23 -10.17
N ILE A 76 -6.74 -5.96 -9.47
CA ILE A 76 -6.53 -7.36 -9.11
C ILE A 76 -6.49 -8.28 -10.33
N VAL A 77 -7.28 -7.98 -11.36
CA VAL A 77 -7.29 -8.75 -12.61
C VAL A 77 -5.94 -8.69 -13.34
N ARG A 78 -5.23 -7.56 -13.21
CA ARG A 78 -3.91 -7.38 -13.84
C ARG A 78 -2.75 -7.79 -12.96
N ALA A 79 -2.95 -7.93 -11.65
CA ALA A 79 -1.88 -8.26 -10.71
C ALA A 79 -1.45 -9.72 -10.83
N ASP A 80 -0.13 -9.95 -10.76
CA ASP A 80 0.45 -11.29 -10.62
C ASP A 80 0.54 -11.70 -9.14
N LEU A 81 0.57 -10.68 -8.23
CA LEU A 81 0.69 -10.88 -6.80
C LEU A 81 -0.14 -9.84 -6.04
N LEU A 82 -1.01 -10.30 -5.16
CA LEU A 82 -1.67 -9.48 -4.15
C LEU A 82 -1.00 -9.70 -2.79
N ILE A 83 -0.50 -8.65 -2.18
CA ILE A 83 0.00 -8.67 -0.81
C ILE A 83 -0.98 -7.91 0.09
N TRP A 84 -1.63 -8.63 1.00
CA TRP A 84 -2.47 -8.04 2.02
C TRP A 84 -1.74 -7.98 3.36
N ILE A 85 -1.49 -6.76 3.86
CA ILE A 85 -0.88 -6.57 5.17
C ILE A 85 -1.99 -6.38 6.21
N ASP A 86 -2.25 -7.43 7.01
CA ASP A 86 -3.28 -7.48 8.04
C ASP A 86 -2.66 -7.37 9.44
N ARG A 87 -2.47 -6.15 9.92
CA ARG A 87 -1.91 -5.86 11.25
C ARG A 87 -3.00 -5.57 12.27
N SER A 88 -2.76 -5.93 13.53
CA SER A 88 -3.65 -5.60 14.63
C SER A 88 -3.81 -4.08 14.77
N TRP A 89 -4.99 -3.66 15.23
CA TRP A 89 -5.28 -2.23 15.38
C TRP A 89 -4.33 -1.51 16.37
N PRO A 90 -3.99 -2.08 17.55
CA PRO A 90 -3.08 -1.42 18.48
C PRO A 90 -1.70 -1.14 17.86
N LEU A 91 -1.15 -2.10 17.13
CA LEU A 91 0.14 -1.92 16.44
C LEU A 91 0.08 -0.81 15.39
N ARG A 92 -1.00 -0.76 14.62
CA ARG A 92 -1.19 0.28 13.59
C ARG A 92 -1.35 1.66 14.20
N PHE A 93 -2.16 1.77 15.28
CA PHE A 93 -2.33 2.99 16.06
C PHE A 93 -0.98 3.51 16.55
N TRP A 94 -0.22 2.66 17.24
CA TRP A 94 1.08 3.02 17.78
C TRP A 94 2.06 3.49 16.70
N ARG A 95 2.11 2.83 15.56
CA ARG A 95 2.96 3.24 14.44
C ARG A 95 2.59 4.61 13.87
N VAL A 96 1.30 4.89 13.73
CA VAL A 96 0.83 6.20 13.25
C VAL A 96 1.18 7.29 14.28
N LEU A 97 0.97 7.02 15.58
CA LEU A 97 1.31 7.94 16.64
C LEU A 97 2.81 8.25 16.68
N LEU A 98 3.66 7.21 16.69
CA LEU A 98 5.12 7.38 16.68
C LEU A 98 5.58 8.15 15.43
N ARG A 99 5.04 7.83 14.27
CA ARG A 99 5.37 8.52 13.04
C ARG A 99 5.04 10.01 13.13
N ALA A 100 3.85 10.36 13.60
CA ALA A 100 3.44 11.74 13.75
C ALA A 100 4.28 12.52 14.78
N LEU A 101 4.78 11.85 15.82
CA LEU A 101 5.67 12.46 16.83
C LEU A 101 7.09 12.67 16.29
N ILE A 102 7.60 11.74 15.48
CA ILE A 102 9.00 11.78 14.99
C ILE A 102 9.13 12.62 13.71
N GLN A 103 8.13 12.56 12.82
CA GLN A 103 8.19 13.20 11.49
C GLN A 103 7.33 14.47 11.41
N ARG A 104 7.48 15.37 12.41
CA ARG A 104 6.69 16.62 12.51
C ARG A 104 6.76 17.49 11.26
N ASP A 105 7.93 17.55 10.61
CA ASP A 105 8.20 18.42 9.46
C ASP A 105 8.87 17.68 8.29
N GLY A 106 8.81 16.34 8.32
CA GLY A 106 9.55 15.49 7.41
C GLY A 106 8.90 15.30 6.05
N PHE A 107 9.69 15.45 4.98
CA PHE A 107 9.33 15.01 3.64
C PHE A 107 9.05 13.50 3.63
N ARG A 108 7.90 13.12 3.09
CA ARG A 108 7.52 11.73 2.88
C ARG A 108 7.53 11.41 1.39
N PRO A 109 8.35 10.46 0.95
CA PRO A 109 8.45 10.09 -0.46
C PRO A 109 7.17 9.41 -1.02
N ASP A 110 6.26 9.00 -0.16
CA ASP A 110 4.96 8.43 -0.49
C ASP A 110 3.82 9.46 -0.51
N LEU A 111 4.14 10.74 -0.31
CA LEU A 111 3.21 11.87 -0.40
C LEU A 111 3.76 12.94 -1.36
N PRO A 112 2.88 13.77 -1.96
CA PRO A 112 3.30 14.95 -2.69
C PRO A 112 4.03 15.95 -1.79
N GLU A 113 4.74 16.89 -2.40
CA GLU A 113 5.36 18.00 -1.71
C GLU A 113 4.34 18.84 -0.92
N ASN A 114 4.78 19.47 0.16
CA ASN A 114 3.92 20.31 1.01
C ASN A 114 2.67 19.59 1.58
N CYS A 115 2.80 18.28 1.86
CA CYS A 115 1.80 17.49 2.57
C CYS A 115 2.33 17.02 3.94
N PRO A 116 2.62 17.94 4.90
CA PRO A 116 3.11 17.56 6.22
C PRO A 116 2.03 16.84 7.03
N GLU A 117 2.41 15.84 7.81
CA GLU A 117 1.52 15.24 8.82
C GLU A 117 1.33 16.23 9.98
N ARG A 118 0.11 16.73 10.17
CA ARG A 118 -0.20 17.67 11.25
C ARG A 118 -0.73 16.90 12.47
N LEU A 119 -0.16 17.13 13.64
CA LEU A 119 -0.61 16.52 14.91
C LEU A 119 -2.07 16.85 15.22
N GLY A 120 -2.56 18.03 14.83
CA GLY A 120 -3.95 18.45 15.04
C GLY A 120 -4.98 17.55 14.36
N ASN A 121 -4.62 16.85 13.29
CA ASN A 121 -5.54 15.96 12.56
C ASN A 121 -5.54 14.51 13.11
N LEU A 122 -4.70 14.20 14.11
CA LEU A 122 -4.57 12.85 14.65
C LEU A 122 -5.86 12.31 15.28
N PRO A 123 -6.64 13.09 16.09
CA PRO A 123 -7.87 12.57 16.67
C PRO A 123 -8.88 12.11 15.61
N GLU A 124 -9.07 12.92 14.58
CA GLU A 124 -9.96 12.59 13.45
C GLU A 124 -9.46 11.37 12.67
N PHE A 125 -8.14 11.30 12.43
CA PHE A 125 -7.54 10.18 11.75
C PHE A 125 -7.64 8.88 12.56
N PHE A 126 -7.46 8.93 13.87
CA PHE A 126 -7.68 7.78 14.74
C PHE A 126 -9.14 7.36 14.81
N SER A 127 -10.08 8.31 14.84
CA SER A 127 -11.51 8.03 14.74
C SER A 127 -11.83 7.33 13.41
N PHE A 128 -11.31 7.82 12.30
CA PHE A 128 -11.41 7.17 10.98
C PHE A 128 -10.82 5.75 10.99
N MET A 129 -9.61 5.56 11.52
CA MET A 129 -8.98 4.25 11.63
C MET A 129 -9.81 3.27 12.46
N TRP A 130 -10.44 3.75 13.53
CA TRP A 130 -11.29 2.95 14.40
C TRP A 130 -12.61 2.57 13.75
N THR A 131 -13.33 3.54 13.21
CA THR A 131 -14.65 3.34 12.62
C THR A 131 -14.59 2.44 11.39
N THR A 132 -13.55 2.60 10.55
CA THR A 132 -13.40 1.83 9.31
C THR A 132 -12.71 0.47 9.49
N ARG A 133 -12.17 0.14 10.68
CA ARG A 133 -11.32 -1.04 10.87
C ARG A 133 -11.95 -2.37 10.44
N LYS A 134 -13.24 -2.57 10.75
CA LYS A 134 -13.94 -3.81 10.43
C LYS A 134 -14.34 -3.88 8.96
N SER A 135 -14.95 -2.81 8.44
CA SER A 135 -15.40 -2.73 7.05
C SER A 135 -14.23 -2.79 6.06
N ALA A 136 -13.15 -2.06 6.32
CA ALA A 136 -11.95 -2.11 5.47
C ALA A 136 -11.30 -3.50 5.48
N ARG A 137 -11.21 -4.16 6.65
CA ARG A 137 -10.69 -5.53 6.74
C ARG A 137 -11.56 -6.53 5.99
N SER A 138 -12.89 -6.38 6.09
CA SER A 138 -13.85 -7.23 5.34
C SER A 138 -13.69 -7.06 3.85
N LYS A 139 -13.60 -5.83 3.34
CA LYS A 139 -13.36 -5.55 1.92
C LYS A 139 -12.05 -6.17 1.42
N MET A 140 -10.96 -6.06 2.18
CA MET A 140 -9.67 -6.67 1.81
C MET A 140 -9.73 -8.20 1.81
N LYS A 141 -10.50 -8.80 2.74
CA LYS A 141 -10.74 -10.24 2.76
C LYS A 141 -11.53 -10.69 1.52
N GLN A 142 -12.55 -9.92 1.12
CA GLN A 142 -13.31 -10.18 -0.11
C GLN A 142 -12.43 -10.05 -1.35
N LEU A 143 -11.62 -8.99 -1.45
CA LEU A 143 -10.65 -8.82 -2.54
C LEU A 143 -9.68 -10.00 -2.63
N ALA A 144 -9.15 -10.47 -1.50
CA ALA A 144 -8.26 -11.62 -1.48
C ALA A 144 -8.95 -12.93 -1.91
N ALA A 145 -10.25 -13.06 -1.59
CA ALA A 145 -11.05 -14.22 -1.97
C ALA A 145 -11.50 -14.19 -3.45
N SER A 146 -11.65 -12.99 -4.04
CA SER A 146 -12.04 -12.80 -5.45
C SER A 146 -10.85 -12.72 -6.41
N ALA A 147 -9.62 -12.88 -5.91
CA ALA A 147 -8.43 -12.83 -6.75
C ALA A 147 -8.47 -13.94 -7.81
N PRO A 148 -8.18 -13.64 -9.09
CA PRO A 148 -8.13 -14.65 -10.14
C PRO A 148 -7.02 -15.67 -9.87
N SER A 149 -7.14 -16.87 -10.43
CA SER A 149 -6.15 -17.95 -10.26
C SER A 149 -4.74 -17.58 -10.75
N THR A 150 -4.64 -16.60 -11.63
CA THR A 150 -3.37 -16.03 -12.12
C THR A 150 -2.70 -15.11 -11.12
N CYS A 151 -3.40 -14.64 -10.10
CA CYS A 151 -2.89 -13.74 -9.08
C CYS A 151 -2.62 -14.51 -7.77
N ARG A 152 -1.34 -14.65 -7.42
CA ARG A 152 -0.95 -15.21 -6.12
C ARG A 152 -1.35 -14.27 -4.99
N VAL A 153 -1.98 -14.80 -3.93
CA VAL A 153 -2.37 -14.02 -2.75
C VAL A 153 -1.47 -14.34 -1.56
N VAL A 154 -0.91 -13.33 -0.93
CA VAL A 154 -0.08 -13.43 0.27
C VAL A 154 -0.64 -12.53 1.38
N CYS A 155 -0.97 -13.10 2.54
CA CYS A 155 -1.42 -12.34 3.70
C CYS A 155 -0.31 -12.27 4.76
N LEU A 156 0.15 -11.06 5.08
CA LEU A 156 1.25 -10.80 6.03
C LEU A 156 0.71 -10.21 7.33
N ARG A 157 0.70 -11.01 8.40
CA ARG A 157 0.15 -10.63 9.72
C ARG A 157 1.19 -10.20 10.74
N SER A 158 2.48 -10.52 10.54
CA SER A 158 3.57 -10.20 11.46
C SER A 158 4.79 -9.62 10.74
N ASN A 159 5.67 -8.93 11.50
CA ASN A 159 6.94 -8.45 10.94
C ASN A 159 7.83 -9.61 10.51
N ARG A 160 7.80 -10.73 11.25
CA ARG A 160 8.51 -11.95 10.89
C ARG A 160 8.07 -12.47 9.51
N GLN A 161 6.76 -12.57 9.27
CA GLN A 161 6.24 -12.99 7.96
C GLN A 161 6.66 -12.03 6.85
N THR A 162 6.67 -10.72 7.10
CA THR A 162 7.14 -9.73 6.12
C THR A 162 8.62 -9.93 5.80
N LYS A 163 9.46 -10.17 6.82
CA LYS A 163 10.88 -10.42 6.64
C LYS A 163 11.12 -11.68 5.81
N LEU A 164 10.50 -12.80 6.20
CA LEU A 164 10.61 -14.07 5.48
C LEU A 164 10.13 -13.98 4.02
N PHE A 165 9.06 -13.22 3.78
CA PHE A 165 8.58 -12.97 2.42
C PHE A 165 9.63 -12.22 1.59
N LEU A 166 10.24 -11.15 2.12
CA LEU A 166 11.28 -10.39 1.42
C LEU A 166 12.53 -11.24 1.15
N GLU A 167 12.95 -12.06 2.10
CA GLU A 167 14.05 -13.02 1.93
C GLU A 167 13.75 -14.06 0.84
N SER A 168 12.50 -14.56 0.77
CA SER A 168 12.10 -15.50 -0.28
C SER A 168 12.16 -14.90 -1.69
N VAL A 169 11.89 -13.59 -1.82
CA VAL A 169 11.99 -12.87 -3.10
C VAL A 169 13.44 -12.73 -3.55
N GLU A 170 14.37 -12.46 -2.63
CA GLU A 170 15.80 -12.38 -2.94
C GLU A 170 16.35 -13.73 -3.43
N ASN A 171 16.02 -14.82 -2.72
CA ASN A 171 16.48 -16.16 -3.05
C ASN A 171 15.97 -16.63 -4.43
N SER A 172 14.76 -16.24 -4.81
CA SER A 172 14.19 -16.58 -6.12
C SER A 172 14.92 -15.91 -7.29
N ARG A 173 15.54 -14.76 -7.08
CA ARG A 173 16.38 -14.08 -8.11
C ARG A 173 17.77 -14.69 -8.23
N GLY A 174 18.35 -15.13 -7.11
CA GLY A 174 19.68 -15.75 -7.12
C GLY A 174 19.75 -17.09 -7.89
N VAL A 175 18.59 -17.71 -8.17
CA VAL A 175 18.50 -18.97 -8.94
C VAL A 175 18.31 -18.71 -10.45
N GLU A 176 17.91 -17.49 -10.85
CA GLU A 176 17.70 -17.13 -12.27
C GLU A 176 18.90 -16.44 -12.94
N GLN A 177 20.03 -16.30 -12.26
CA GLN A 177 21.29 -15.85 -12.88
C GLN A 177 22.13 -17.08 -13.27
N PRO A 178 22.32 -17.35 -14.58
CA PRO A 178 23.20 -18.40 -15.07
C PRO A 178 24.68 -18.06 -14.84
#